data_47377b48125a450c8d639e9937be7cee
#
_entry.id   47377b48125a450c8d639e9937be7cee
#
_cell.length_a   1.000
_cell.length_b   1.000
_cell.length_c   1.000
_cell.angle_alpha   90.00
_cell.angle_beta   90.00
_cell.angle_gamma   90.00
#
_symmetry.space_group_name_H-M   'P 1'
#
loop_
_entity.id
_entity.type
_entity.pdbx_description
1 polymer ?
#
loop_
_entity_poly.entity_id
_entity_poly.type
_entity_poly.pdbx_seq_one_letter_code
_entity_poly.pdbx_strand_id
1 'polypeptide(L)'
;MVGWIRYEETGAPRIERRRYGDTAVLAVRVPRGTGVRAFFAAHRLASLLARQRVRLAAFPADYPYTDIFLRRGVAPPDVTRLNIACTAQIALLALRQRGIAAGNATVALVSEKTCRALHDTAHSLARTVRYLTLRTPDGEALARALRLEYGVAAKVLRESDRPV
;
A
#
# COMPACT_ATOMS: atom_id res chain seq x y z
N MET A 1 2.24 3.64 20.36
CA MET A 1 3.29 2.69 19.93
C MET A 1 2.71 1.72 18.90
N VAL A 2 3.40 1.48 17.80
CA VAL A 2 2.96 0.63 16.68
C VAL A 2 3.89 -0.57 16.58
N GLY A 3 3.35 -1.74 16.24
CA GLY A 3 4.11 -2.93 15.94
C GLY A 3 4.48 -2.99 14.45
N TRP A 4 5.65 -3.51 14.14
CA TRP A 4 6.06 -3.85 12.78
C TRP A 4 6.62 -5.25 12.75
N ILE A 5 5.88 -6.18 12.18
CA ILE A 5 6.25 -7.59 12.07
C ILE A 5 6.86 -7.81 10.70
N ARG A 6 8.04 -8.42 10.67
CA ARG A 6 8.75 -8.75 9.43
C ARG A 6 9.39 -10.13 9.52
N TYR A 7 9.54 -10.77 8.38
CA TYR A 7 10.28 -12.01 8.31
C TYR A 7 11.78 -11.82 8.52
N GLU A 8 12.39 -12.82 9.14
CA GLU A 8 13.84 -13.01 9.19
C GLU A 8 14.15 -14.39 8.65
N GLU A 9 15.19 -14.49 7.82
CA GLU A 9 15.51 -15.76 7.15
C GLU A 9 16.10 -16.77 8.14
N THR A 10 16.82 -16.30 9.16
CA THR A 10 17.45 -17.17 10.17
C THR A 10 17.42 -16.51 11.54
N GLY A 11 17.03 -17.28 12.58
CA GLY A 11 17.18 -16.83 13.96
C GLY A 11 15.94 -17.02 14.84
N ALA A 12 16.14 -16.76 16.12
CA ALA A 12 15.04 -16.71 17.10
C ALA A 12 14.26 -15.39 16.95
N PRO A 13 12.94 -15.37 17.29
CA PRO A 13 12.16 -14.16 17.27
C PRO A 13 12.82 -13.06 18.11
N ARG A 14 13.06 -11.90 17.51
CA ARG A 14 13.68 -10.75 18.16
C ARG A 14 12.73 -9.57 18.18
N ILE A 15 12.79 -8.80 19.23
CA ILE A 15 12.04 -7.56 19.39
C ILE A 15 13.04 -6.43 19.58
N GLU A 16 12.95 -5.44 18.70
CA GLU A 16 13.76 -4.23 18.75
C GLU A 16 12.85 -3.02 18.90
N ARG A 17 13.16 -2.14 19.81
CA ARG A 17 12.49 -0.86 19.93
C ARG A 17 13.21 0.14 19.01
N ARG A 18 12.48 0.70 18.05
CA ARG A 18 12.98 1.74 17.14
C ARG A 18 12.14 3.00 17.27
N ARG A 19 12.73 4.12 16.97
CA ARG A 19 12.03 5.39 16.92
C ARG A 19 12.17 5.98 15.51
N TYR A 20 11.03 6.40 14.94
CA TYR A 20 10.95 7.09 13.66
C TYR A 20 10.26 8.43 13.91
N GLY A 21 11.03 9.52 13.98
CA GLY A 21 10.54 10.81 14.46
C GLY A 21 9.97 10.65 15.89
N ASP A 22 8.72 11.06 16.07
CA ASP A 22 8.03 10.97 17.37
C ASP A 22 7.32 9.63 17.60
N THR A 23 7.33 8.74 16.62
CA THR A 23 6.64 7.45 16.71
C THR A 23 7.57 6.35 17.21
N ALA A 24 7.20 5.74 18.34
CA ALA A 24 7.86 4.55 18.83
C ALA A 24 7.30 3.31 18.11
N VAL A 25 8.20 2.53 17.51
CA VAL A 25 7.88 1.30 16.78
C VAL A 25 8.56 0.11 17.44
N LEU A 26 7.79 -0.95 17.71
CA LEU A 26 8.32 -2.25 18.08
C LEU A 26 8.51 -3.09 16.80
N ALA A 27 9.74 -3.22 16.34
CA ALA A 27 10.09 -4.10 15.25
C ALA A 27 10.21 -5.54 15.77
N VAL A 28 9.37 -6.42 15.26
CA VAL A 28 9.32 -7.83 15.64
C VAL A 28 9.76 -8.66 14.46
N ARG A 29 10.84 -9.39 14.63
CA ARG A 29 11.36 -10.32 13.62
C ARG A 29 10.81 -11.70 13.91
N VAL A 30 10.23 -12.32 12.90
CA VAL A 30 9.66 -13.66 12.99
C VAL A 30 10.29 -14.58 11.94
N PRO A 31 10.52 -15.85 12.25
CA PRO A 31 11.03 -16.80 11.27
C PRO A 31 10.00 -16.98 10.15
N ARG A 32 10.48 -17.10 8.92
CA ARG A 32 9.66 -17.45 7.78
C ARG A 32 9.29 -18.93 7.87
N GLY A 33 8.00 -19.24 7.81
CA GLY A 33 7.54 -20.62 7.78
C GLY A 33 6.19 -20.82 8.46
N THR A 34 5.62 -21.99 8.16
CA THR A 34 4.39 -22.50 8.74
C THR A 34 4.73 -23.77 9.53
N GLY A 35 4.48 -23.81 10.81
CA GLY A 35 4.73 -24.98 11.61
C GLY A 35 4.53 -24.73 13.09
N VAL A 36 4.62 -25.77 13.89
CA VAL A 36 4.34 -25.74 15.32
C VAL A 36 5.19 -24.67 16.03
N ARG A 37 6.46 -24.57 15.70
CA ARG A 37 7.35 -23.54 16.30
C ARG A 37 6.93 -22.11 15.95
N ALA A 38 6.57 -21.87 14.67
CA ALA A 38 6.11 -20.55 14.21
C ALA A 38 4.78 -20.18 14.84
N PHE A 39 3.87 -21.14 15.00
CA PHE A 39 2.58 -20.99 15.69
C PHE A 39 2.79 -20.55 17.16
N PHE A 40 3.60 -21.27 17.93
CA PHE A 40 3.89 -20.90 19.33
C PHE A 40 4.61 -19.56 19.44
N ALA A 41 5.53 -19.26 18.52
CA ALA A 41 6.18 -17.96 18.44
C ALA A 41 5.17 -16.83 18.21
N ALA A 42 4.21 -17.01 17.30
CA ALA A 42 3.15 -16.05 17.04
C ALA A 42 2.29 -15.79 18.30
N HIS A 43 1.90 -16.85 19.02
CA HIS A 43 1.16 -16.72 20.29
C HIS A 43 1.92 -15.94 21.36
N ARG A 44 3.21 -16.25 21.52
CA ARG A 44 4.07 -15.57 22.49
C ARG A 44 4.24 -14.09 22.12
N LEU A 45 4.48 -13.79 20.86
CA LEU A 45 4.66 -12.43 20.34
C LEU A 45 3.37 -11.61 20.43
N ALA A 46 2.22 -12.18 20.05
CA ALA A 46 0.92 -11.52 20.18
C ALA A 46 0.63 -11.14 21.63
N SER A 47 0.88 -12.07 22.58
CA SER A 47 0.71 -11.79 24.00
C SER A 47 1.65 -10.69 24.51
N LEU A 48 2.88 -10.67 24.02
CA LEU A 48 3.87 -9.67 24.39
C LEU A 48 3.50 -8.29 23.84
N LEU A 49 3.08 -8.19 22.57
CA LEU A 49 2.61 -6.93 21.98
C LEU A 49 1.39 -6.38 22.72
N ALA A 50 0.44 -7.25 23.06
CA ALA A 50 -0.74 -6.87 23.84
C ALA A 50 -0.36 -6.32 25.22
N ARG A 51 0.59 -6.97 25.94
CA ARG A 51 1.13 -6.49 27.23
C ARG A 51 1.82 -5.13 27.09
N GLN A 52 2.51 -4.88 25.97
CA GLN A 52 3.12 -3.59 25.66
C GLN A 52 2.11 -2.54 25.15
N ARG A 53 0.81 -2.82 25.25
CA ARG A 53 -0.29 -1.97 24.80
C ARG A 53 -0.19 -1.57 23.31
N VAL A 54 0.43 -2.41 22.49
CA VAL A 54 0.41 -2.25 21.04
C VAL A 54 -0.96 -2.70 20.54
N ARG A 55 -1.69 -1.80 19.88
CA ARG A 55 -3.01 -2.07 19.31
C ARG A 55 -2.98 -2.25 17.81
N LEU A 56 -1.99 -1.66 17.17
CA LEU A 56 -1.83 -1.71 15.72
C LEU A 56 -0.47 -2.29 15.36
N ALA A 57 -0.44 -3.24 14.43
CA ALA A 57 0.81 -3.80 13.91
C ALA A 57 0.71 -4.04 12.40
N ALA A 58 1.76 -3.63 11.67
CA ALA A 58 1.91 -4.00 10.27
C ALA A 58 2.45 -5.42 10.16
N PHE A 59 1.84 -6.21 9.29
CA PHE A 59 2.20 -7.60 9.02
C PHE A 59 2.69 -7.75 7.58
N PRO A 60 3.56 -8.73 7.29
CA PRO A 60 3.77 -9.17 5.91
C PRO A 60 2.44 -9.61 5.28
N ALA A 61 2.26 -9.37 3.97
CA ALA A 61 1.01 -9.68 3.27
C ALA A 61 0.61 -11.17 3.36
N ASP A 62 1.61 -12.04 3.40
CA ASP A 62 1.48 -13.49 3.45
C ASP A 62 1.63 -14.08 4.87
N TYR A 63 1.48 -13.27 5.93
CA TYR A 63 1.67 -13.75 7.30
C TYR A 63 0.49 -14.61 7.77
N PRO A 64 0.70 -15.93 7.98
CA PRO A 64 -0.42 -16.87 8.19
C PRO A 64 -1.06 -16.80 9.58
N TYR A 65 -0.45 -16.11 10.53
CA TYR A 65 -0.88 -16.10 11.93
C TYR A 65 -1.48 -14.76 12.38
N THR A 66 -1.92 -13.91 11.45
CA THR A 66 -2.54 -12.62 11.75
C THR A 66 -3.72 -12.74 12.73
N ASP A 67 -4.53 -13.79 12.60
CA ASP A 67 -5.69 -14.03 13.46
C ASP A 67 -5.33 -14.20 14.94
N ILE A 68 -4.16 -14.76 15.23
CA ILE A 68 -3.65 -14.89 16.62
C ILE A 68 -3.48 -13.53 17.26
N PHE A 69 -2.98 -12.56 16.49
CA PHE A 69 -2.78 -11.18 16.95
C PHE A 69 -4.11 -10.45 17.10
N LEU A 70 -5.05 -10.63 16.15
CA LEU A 70 -6.40 -10.07 16.22
C LEU A 70 -7.12 -10.50 17.51
N ARG A 71 -7.07 -11.78 17.85
CA ARG A 71 -7.66 -12.34 19.10
C ARG A 71 -7.05 -11.73 20.36
N ARG A 72 -5.84 -11.16 20.28
CA ARG A 72 -5.15 -10.47 21.37
C ARG A 72 -5.33 -8.95 21.34
N GLY A 73 -6.17 -8.43 20.42
CA GLY A 73 -6.45 -7.01 20.27
C GLY A 73 -5.34 -6.23 19.58
N VAL A 74 -4.50 -6.92 18.78
CA VAL A 74 -3.48 -6.31 17.92
C VAL A 74 -3.94 -6.45 16.47
N ALA A 75 -4.43 -5.39 15.88
CA ALA A 75 -4.99 -5.37 14.53
C ALA A 75 -4.02 -4.78 13.49
N PRO A 76 -4.12 -5.15 12.20
CA PRO A 76 -3.47 -4.38 11.15
C PRO A 76 -4.05 -2.96 11.11
N PRO A 77 -3.22 -1.94 10.80
CA PRO A 77 -3.74 -0.59 10.61
C PRO A 77 -4.61 -0.53 9.36
N ASP A 78 -5.68 0.26 9.40
CA ASP A 78 -6.39 0.64 8.18
C ASP A 78 -5.51 1.61 7.38
N VAL A 79 -4.92 1.10 6.32
CA VAL A 79 -4.04 1.88 5.42
C VAL A 79 -4.77 2.34 4.16
N THR A 80 -6.08 2.15 4.06
CA THR A 80 -6.88 2.48 2.87
C THR A 80 -6.69 3.94 2.47
N ARG A 81 -6.84 4.87 3.40
CA ARG A 81 -6.65 6.31 3.12
C ARG A 81 -5.21 6.64 2.71
N LEU A 82 -4.22 5.99 3.34
CA LEU A 82 -2.82 6.17 2.99
C LEU A 82 -2.53 5.62 1.59
N ASN A 83 -3.02 4.43 1.27
CA ASN A 83 -2.86 3.83 -0.05
C ASN A 83 -3.48 4.70 -1.13
N ILE A 84 -4.68 5.24 -0.89
CA ILE A 84 -5.34 6.18 -1.80
C ILE A 84 -4.48 7.43 -1.99
N ALA A 85 -3.99 8.03 -0.92
CA ALA A 85 -3.14 9.23 -1.00
C ALA A 85 -1.79 8.98 -1.70
N CYS A 86 -1.26 7.76 -1.61
CA CYS A 86 0.02 7.35 -2.19
C CYS A 86 -0.12 6.62 -3.54
N THR A 87 -1.32 6.55 -4.14
CA THR A 87 -1.56 5.75 -5.35
C THR A 87 -0.60 6.11 -6.50
N ALA A 88 -0.36 7.39 -6.74
CA ALA A 88 0.57 7.82 -7.78
C ALA A 88 2.00 7.35 -7.51
N GLN A 89 2.48 7.48 -6.27
CA GLN A 89 3.82 7.05 -5.86
C GLN A 89 3.97 5.52 -5.96
N ILE A 90 2.93 4.78 -5.56
CA ILE A 90 2.91 3.32 -5.66
C ILE A 90 2.98 2.89 -7.13
N ALA A 91 2.21 3.53 -8.02
CA ALA A 91 2.26 3.25 -9.46
C ALA A 91 3.66 3.52 -10.03
N LEU A 92 4.28 4.66 -9.72
CA LEU A 92 5.63 5.01 -10.17
C LEU A 92 6.70 4.05 -9.62
N LEU A 93 6.55 3.60 -8.37
CA LEU A 93 7.43 2.59 -7.79
C LEU A 93 7.30 1.25 -8.51
N ALA A 94 6.07 0.82 -8.81
CA ALA A 94 5.81 -0.41 -9.55
C ALA A 94 6.42 -0.38 -10.96
N LEU A 95 6.37 0.76 -11.66
CA LEU A 95 7.04 0.95 -12.96
C LEU A 95 8.55 0.79 -12.81
N ARG A 96 9.16 1.44 -11.81
CA ARG A 96 10.60 1.32 -11.53
C ARG A 96 11.03 -0.12 -11.26
N GLN A 97 10.26 -0.85 -10.44
CA GLN A 97 10.55 -2.25 -10.13
C GLN A 97 10.49 -3.16 -11.37
N ARG A 98 9.70 -2.78 -12.37
CA ARG A 98 9.60 -3.48 -13.67
C ARG A 98 10.60 -2.97 -14.71
N GLY A 99 11.46 -2.02 -14.36
CA GLY A 99 12.41 -1.43 -15.31
C GLY A 99 11.76 -0.54 -16.37
N ILE A 100 10.52 -0.08 -16.16
CA ILE A 100 9.78 0.76 -17.11
C ILE A 100 10.03 2.23 -16.75
N ALA A 101 10.59 2.98 -17.69
CA ALA A 101 10.73 4.42 -17.53
C ALA A 101 9.35 5.10 -17.56
N ALA A 102 9.06 5.94 -16.57
CA ALA A 102 7.75 6.59 -16.44
C ALA A 102 7.37 7.41 -17.68
N GLY A 103 8.34 8.08 -18.33
CA GLY A 103 8.11 8.82 -19.57
C GLY A 103 7.70 7.97 -20.78
N ASN A 104 7.84 6.63 -20.71
CA ASN A 104 7.42 5.71 -21.76
C ASN A 104 6.20 4.86 -21.32
N ALA A 105 5.74 5.07 -20.09
CA ALA A 105 4.67 4.27 -19.53
C ALA A 105 3.29 4.78 -19.93
N THR A 106 2.36 3.82 -20.12
CA THR A 106 0.93 4.08 -20.13
C THR A 106 0.35 3.64 -18.80
N VAL A 107 -0.32 4.54 -18.09
CA VAL A 107 -0.98 4.24 -16.81
C VAL A 107 -2.48 4.41 -16.96
N ALA A 108 -3.24 3.40 -16.55
CA ALA A 108 -4.69 3.46 -16.51
C ALA A 108 -5.17 3.78 -15.10
N LEU A 109 -6.01 4.80 -14.97
CA LEU A 109 -6.76 5.12 -13.77
C LEU A 109 -8.20 4.65 -13.94
N VAL A 110 -8.59 3.72 -13.08
CA VAL A 110 -9.95 3.14 -13.08
C VAL A 110 -10.62 3.46 -11.77
N SER A 111 -11.80 4.04 -11.82
CA SER A 111 -12.61 4.32 -10.63
C SER A 111 -14.10 4.32 -10.99
N GLU A 112 -14.91 3.70 -10.15
CA GLU A 112 -16.38 3.73 -10.26
C GLU A 112 -16.99 5.04 -9.76
N LYS A 113 -16.23 5.81 -8.99
CA LYS A 113 -16.71 7.06 -8.38
C LYS A 113 -15.72 8.17 -8.61
N THR A 114 -16.24 9.36 -8.86
CA THR A 114 -15.44 10.57 -8.84
C THR A 114 -15.13 10.94 -7.39
N CYS A 115 -13.85 11.17 -7.10
CA CYS A 115 -13.42 11.65 -5.80
C CYS A 115 -12.15 12.51 -5.95
N ARG A 116 -11.93 13.38 -4.97
CA ARG A 116 -10.76 14.27 -4.95
C ARG A 116 -9.45 13.50 -5.08
N ALA A 117 -9.33 12.35 -4.40
CA ALA A 117 -8.13 11.53 -4.46
C ALA A 117 -7.81 11.01 -5.86
N LEU A 118 -8.84 10.72 -6.68
CA LEU A 118 -8.67 10.36 -8.09
C LEU A 118 -8.07 11.52 -8.89
N HIS A 119 -8.62 12.73 -8.70
CA HIS A 119 -8.10 13.94 -9.34
C HIS A 119 -6.65 14.21 -8.93
N ASP A 120 -6.34 14.21 -7.63
CA ASP A 120 -5.00 14.43 -7.10
C ASP A 120 -4.00 13.39 -7.67
N THR A 121 -4.43 12.13 -7.79
CA THR A 121 -3.65 11.05 -8.39
C THR A 121 -3.41 11.29 -9.89
N ALA A 122 -4.45 11.67 -10.64
CA ALA A 122 -4.36 11.95 -12.06
C ALA A 122 -3.41 13.12 -12.33
N HIS A 123 -3.53 14.21 -11.58
CA HIS A 123 -2.63 15.37 -11.67
C HIS A 123 -1.17 15.01 -11.33
N SER A 124 -0.97 14.18 -10.30
CA SER A 124 0.37 13.71 -9.93
C SER A 124 1.01 12.84 -11.01
N LEU A 125 0.24 11.92 -11.61
CA LEU A 125 0.72 11.06 -12.70
C LEU A 125 0.95 11.84 -14.00
N ALA A 126 0.09 12.79 -14.35
CA ALA A 126 0.19 13.60 -15.57
C ALA A 126 1.52 14.37 -15.65
N ARG A 127 2.14 14.70 -14.52
CA ARG A 127 3.47 15.34 -14.47
C ARG A 127 4.62 14.42 -14.84
N THR A 128 4.40 13.09 -14.81
CA THR A 128 5.50 12.13 -14.84
C THR A 128 5.36 11.10 -15.95
N VAL A 129 4.12 10.66 -16.24
CA VAL A 129 3.87 9.63 -17.26
C VAL A 129 3.47 10.26 -18.59
N ARG A 130 3.86 9.61 -19.69
CA ARG A 130 3.55 10.13 -21.03
C ARG A 130 2.11 9.90 -21.46
N TYR A 131 1.56 8.74 -21.10
CA TYR A 131 0.23 8.35 -21.51
C TYR A 131 -0.63 8.01 -20.31
N LEU A 132 -1.79 8.64 -20.23
CA LEU A 132 -2.76 8.40 -19.18
C LEU A 132 -4.07 7.92 -19.83
N THR A 133 -4.64 6.86 -19.28
CA THR A 133 -5.94 6.35 -19.67
C THR A 133 -6.88 6.48 -18.48
N LEU A 134 -8.06 7.06 -18.70
CA LEU A 134 -9.05 7.32 -17.67
C LEU A 134 -10.29 6.48 -17.91
N ARG A 135 -10.72 5.72 -16.92
CA ARG A 135 -12.01 5.04 -16.87
C ARG A 135 -12.71 5.43 -15.58
N THR A 136 -13.46 6.51 -15.65
CA THR A 136 -14.13 7.14 -14.50
C THR A 136 -15.36 7.92 -15.00
N PRO A 137 -16.40 8.11 -14.19
CA PRO A 137 -17.61 8.83 -14.59
C PRO A 137 -17.32 10.21 -15.19
N ASP A 138 -16.37 10.96 -14.61
CA ASP A 138 -15.99 12.31 -15.07
C ASP A 138 -14.73 12.31 -15.95
N GLY A 139 -14.43 11.20 -16.63
CA GLY A 139 -13.21 11.02 -17.39
C GLY A 139 -12.95 12.13 -18.41
N GLU A 140 -13.99 12.58 -19.14
CA GLU A 140 -13.88 13.65 -20.14
C GLU A 140 -13.55 15.02 -19.52
N ALA A 141 -14.18 15.36 -18.38
CA ALA A 141 -13.91 16.61 -17.67
C ALA A 141 -12.46 16.60 -17.13
N LEU A 142 -12.05 15.48 -16.54
CA LEU A 142 -10.71 15.31 -16.00
C LEU A 142 -9.65 15.32 -17.13
N ALA A 143 -9.89 14.66 -18.25
CA ALA A 143 -8.99 14.68 -19.41
C ALA A 143 -8.80 16.10 -19.96
N ARG A 144 -9.88 16.88 -20.02
CA ARG A 144 -9.83 18.30 -20.44
C ARG A 144 -8.99 19.13 -19.48
N ALA A 145 -9.18 18.96 -18.16
CA ALA A 145 -8.41 19.65 -17.15
C ALA A 145 -6.91 19.33 -17.25
N LEU A 146 -6.55 18.05 -17.38
CA LEU A 146 -5.17 17.61 -17.54
C LEU A 146 -4.52 18.14 -18.82
N ARG A 147 -5.28 18.23 -19.90
CA ARG A 147 -4.79 18.81 -21.15
C ARG A 147 -4.50 20.30 -21.03
N LEU A 148 -5.40 21.05 -20.36
CA LEU A 148 -5.22 22.49 -20.18
C LEU A 148 -4.07 22.80 -19.22
N GLU A 149 -3.90 22.02 -18.16
CA GLU A 149 -2.90 22.30 -17.13
C GLU A 149 -1.50 21.75 -17.45
N TYR A 150 -1.42 20.55 -18.04
CA TYR A 150 -0.16 19.85 -18.28
C TYR A 150 0.14 19.56 -19.77
N GLY A 151 -0.78 19.88 -20.68
CA GLY A 151 -0.64 19.52 -22.08
C GLY A 151 -0.77 18.00 -22.35
N VAL A 152 -1.20 17.21 -21.38
CA VAL A 152 -1.29 15.75 -21.51
C VAL A 152 -2.61 15.35 -22.15
N ALA A 153 -2.52 14.57 -23.25
CA ALA A 153 -3.69 13.96 -23.87
C ALA A 153 -4.02 12.64 -23.15
N ALA A 154 -5.00 12.67 -22.25
CA ALA A 154 -5.50 11.46 -21.62
C ALA A 154 -6.56 10.80 -22.50
N LYS A 155 -6.44 9.47 -22.70
CA LYS A 155 -7.46 8.68 -23.38
C LYS A 155 -8.58 8.35 -22.38
N VAL A 156 -9.82 8.64 -22.75
CA VAL A 156 -10.98 8.24 -21.94
C VAL A 156 -11.56 6.95 -22.49
N LEU A 157 -11.68 5.93 -21.62
CA LEU A 157 -12.36 4.67 -21.96
C LEU A 157 -13.79 4.72 -21.46
N ARG A 158 -14.72 4.37 -22.33
CA ARG A 158 -16.13 4.20 -21.97
C ARG A 158 -16.33 2.81 -21.36
N GLU A 159 -17.44 2.63 -20.66
CA GLU A 159 -17.78 1.36 -20.00
C GLU A 159 -17.85 0.17 -20.99
N SER A 160 -18.15 0.43 -22.26
CA SER A 160 -18.17 -0.55 -23.34
C SER A 160 -16.80 -0.98 -23.85
N ASP A 161 -15.75 -0.22 -23.54
CA ASP A 161 -14.41 -0.49 -24.05
C ASP A 161 -13.73 -1.54 -23.14
N ARG A 162 -13.54 -2.75 -23.65
CA ARG A 162 -12.74 -3.77 -22.96
C ARG A 162 -11.29 -3.29 -22.86
N PRO A 163 -10.64 -3.41 -21.70
CA PRO A 163 -9.20 -3.21 -21.64
C PRO A 163 -8.52 -4.31 -22.47
N VAL A 164 -7.69 -3.88 -23.39
CA VAL A 164 -6.78 -4.75 -24.14
C VAL A 164 -5.62 -5.18 -23.26
#